data_2465a952239fe909622b8291d63e01df
#
_entry.id   2465a952239fe909622b8291d63e01df
#
_cell.length_a   1.000
_cell.length_b   1.000
_cell.length_c   1.000
_cell.angle_alpha   90.00
_cell.angle_beta   90.00
_cell.angle_gamma   90.00
#
_symmetry.space_group_name_H-M   'P 1'
#
loop_
_entity.id
_entity.type
_entity.pdbx_description
1 polymer ?
#
loop_
_entity_poly.entity_id
_entity_poly.type
_entity_poly.pdbx_seq_one_letter_code
_entity_poly.pdbx_strand_id
1 'polypeptide(L)'
;DSINERSEIDEVKAAIADPNKIVIFQTAPAVRVGLGEEFGLEAGTFVEGKMVAALRKLGGDYILDTNFGADMTIMEEASELLERVINSDAVLPQFTSCCPAWVKFAETFYPEFLPNLSTAKSPIAMQAPTQKTYFAEKMGLDAKQIVAVAVTPCTAKKFEIRRDEMNSSAEYWDTPEMRDTDYCITTRELAKWLRAEEINFDDLEDSAFDPLMGEASGGGIIFGNTGGVMEAAMRAAYKMATGEDAPQTLIPFEAIRGMDGAREADVVIGDKTLHVAAVHGTGNLRKFIERMRAENIHYDFIEVMACRGGCIGGGGQPRV
;
A
#
# COMPACT_ATOMS: atom_id res chain seq x y z
N ASP A 1 25.71 -3.42 -9.47
CA ASP A 1 24.53 -4.23 -9.78
C ASP A 1 24.06 -3.95 -11.21
N SER A 2 23.81 -5.01 -11.98
CA SER A 2 23.42 -4.92 -13.40
C SER A 2 21.91 -4.86 -13.63
N ILE A 3 21.10 -5.03 -12.58
CA ILE A 3 19.64 -5.02 -12.65
C ILE A 3 19.12 -3.90 -11.75
N ASN A 4 18.44 -2.94 -12.36
CA ASN A 4 17.75 -1.85 -11.67
C ASN A 4 16.30 -1.78 -12.17
N GLU A 5 15.44 -1.15 -11.38
CA GLU A 5 14.10 -0.80 -11.79
C GLU A 5 14.15 0.15 -13.02
N ARG A 6 13.18 0.00 -13.92
CA ARG A 6 12.98 0.98 -15.00
C ARG A 6 12.52 2.30 -14.39
N SER A 7 13.27 3.36 -14.61
CA SER A 7 12.87 4.70 -14.17
C SER A 7 11.72 5.22 -15.04
N GLU A 8 10.78 5.90 -14.39
CA GLU A 8 9.68 6.63 -15.04
C GLU A 8 9.77 8.14 -14.74
N ILE A 9 10.94 8.61 -14.27
CA ILE A 9 11.14 10.03 -13.92
C ILE A 9 11.03 10.93 -15.14
N ASP A 10 11.57 10.53 -16.29
CA ASP A 10 11.55 11.37 -17.50
C ASP A 10 10.12 11.54 -18.02
N GLU A 11 9.28 10.51 -17.92
CA GLU A 11 7.87 10.57 -18.27
C GLU A 11 7.10 11.50 -17.30
N VAL A 12 7.40 11.43 -16.00
CA VAL A 12 6.80 12.32 -14.99
C VAL A 12 7.24 13.76 -15.22
N LYS A 13 8.53 14.02 -15.52
CA LYS A 13 9.03 15.35 -15.89
C LYS A 13 8.33 15.92 -17.12
N ALA A 14 8.12 15.08 -18.13
CA ALA A 14 7.40 15.47 -19.34
C ALA A 14 5.94 15.84 -19.03
N ALA A 15 5.27 15.11 -18.13
CA ALA A 15 3.93 15.42 -17.70
C ALA A 15 3.86 16.74 -16.92
N ILE A 16 4.81 17.02 -16.03
CA ILE A 16 4.91 18.29 -15.30
C ILE A 16 5.15 19.48 -16.26
N ALA A 17 5.92 19.28 -17.30
CA ALA A 17 6.22 20.33 -18.29
C ALA A 17 5.05 20.61 -19.26
N ASP A 18 4.06 19.75 -19.34
CA ASP A 18 2.88 19.92 -20.20
C ASP A 18 1.81 20.76 -19.48
N PRO A 19 1.52 21.99 -19.93
CA PRO A 19 0.54 22.86 -19.30
C PRO A 19 -0.92 22.34 -19.36
N ASN A 20 -1.18 21.29 -20.14
CA ASN A 20 -2.48 20.65 -20.23
C ASN A 20 -2.61 19.44 -19.29
N LYS A 21 -1.60 19.16 -18.48
CA LYS A 21 -1.62 18.07 -17.50
C LYS A 21 -1.67 18.60 -16.08
N ILE A 22 -2.27 17.81 -15.22
CA ILE A 22 -2.37 18.07 -13.78
C ILE A 22 -1.71 16.87 -13.10
N VAL A 23 -0.54 17.09 -12.50
CA VAL A 23 0.24 16.01 -11.89
C VAL A 23 -0.10 15.89 -10.41
N ILE A 24 -0.67 14.75 -10.04
CA ILE A 24 -1.05 14.43 -8.66
C ILE A 24 -0.12 13.34 -8.15
N PHE A 25 0.66 13.66 -7.13
CA PHE A 25 1.46 12.67 -6.40
C PHE A 25 0.66 12.08 -5.24
N GLN A 26 0.80 10.77 -5.05
CA GLN A 26 0.43 10.09 -3.81
C GLN A 26 1.64 9.39 -3.22
N THR A 27 1.86 9.49 -1.90
CA THR A 27 3.06 8.95 -1.26
C THR A 27 2.72 7.85 -0.27
N ALA A 28 3.35 6.68 -0.41
CA ALA A 28 3.18 5.57 0.52
C ALA A 28 3.82 5.88 1.90
N PRO A 29 3.27 5.34 3.01
CA PRO A 29 3.72 5.65 4.37
C PRO A 29 5.21 5.41 4.61
N ALA A 30 5.79 4.37 4.03
CA ALA A 30 7.21 4.05 4.22
C ALA A 30 8.18 5.02 3.52
N VAL A 31 7.71 5.86 2.58
CA VAL A 31 8.57 6.84 1.89
C VAL A 31 9.05 7.92 2.87
N ARG A 32 8.15 8.43 3.72
CA ARG A 32 8.44 9.51 4.68
C ARG A 32 9.40 9.12 5.80
N VAL A 33 9.65 7.84 6.00
CA VAL A 33 10.62 7.33 6.99
C VAL A 33 11.89 6.77 6.35
N GLY A 34 11.94 6.62 5.02
CA GLY A 34 13.11 6.13 4.31
C GLY A 34 13.84 7.23 3.50
N LEU A 35 13.12 8.23 3.01
CA LEU A 35 13.70 9.25 2.11
C LEU A 35 14.86 10.00 2.74
N GLY A 36 14.78 10.31 4.04
CA GLY A 36 15.83 11.05 4.76
C GLY A 36 17.21 10.38 4.74
N GLU A 37 17.25 9.05 4.70
CA GLU A 37 18.51 8.27 4.64
C GLU A 37 19.33 8.58 3.39
N GLU A 38 18.67 8.87 2.27
CA GLU A 38 19.34 9.28 1.02
C GLU A 38 20.02 10.66 1.11
N PHE A 39 19.67 11.45 2.13
CA PHE A 39 20.23 12.77 2.42
C PHE A 39 21.08 12.80 3.70
N GLY A 40 21.47 11.63 4.21
CA GLY A 40 22.37 11.49 5.35
C GLY A 40 21.70 11.64 6.73
N LEU A 41 20.37 11.64 6.79
CA LEU A 41 19.66 11.62 8.06
C LEU A 41 19.69 10.21 8.67
N GLU A 42 19.50 10.13 9.99
CA GLU A 42 19.43 8.87 10.70
C GLU A 42 18.28 8.00 10.15
N ALA A 43 18.52 6.67 10.07
CA ALA A 43 17.54 5.71 9.58
C ALA A 43 16.21 5.82 10.35
N GLY A 44 15.11 5.87 9.60
CA GLY A 44 13.78 6.03 10.17
C GLY A 44 13.40 7.46 10.54
N THR A 45 14.22 8.47 10.25
CA THR A 45 13.86 9.87 10.48
C THR A 45 12.59 10.22 9.70
N PHE A 46 11.60 10.76 10.40
CA PHE A 46 10.32 11.16 9.82
C PHE A 46 10.46 12.50 9.08
N VAL A 47 10.30 12.49 7.77
CA VAL A 47 10.52 13.67 6.90
C VAL A 47 9.31 14.01 6.02
N GLU A 48 8.09 13.77 6.51
CA GLU A 48 6.85 13.99 5.74
C GLU A 48 6.74 15.38 5.17
N GLY A 49 6.88 16.43 6.02
CA GLY A 49 6.75 17.80 5.58
C GLY A 49 7.77 18.19 4.51
N LYS A 50 9.03 17.78 4.68
CA LYS A 50 10.08 18.00 3.67
C LYS A 50 9.83 17.21 2.39
N MET A 51 9.32 15.99 2.48
CA MET A 51 8.94 15.16 1.33
C MET A 51 7.84 15.85 0.51
N VAL A 52 6.79 16.34 1.17
CA VAL A 52 5.69 17.07 0.50
C VAL A 52 6.22 18.34 -0.15
N ALA A 53 7.03 19.13 0.55
CA ALA A 53 7.66 20.33 0.01
C ALA A 53 8.54 20.03 -1.21
N ALA A 54 9.32 18.93 -1.16
CA ALA A 54 10.14 18.48 -2.28
C ALA A 54 9.30 18.18 -3.53
N LEU A 55 8.20 17.45 -3.39
CA LEU A 55 7.31 17.10 -4.50
C LEU A 55 6.62 18.35 -5.10
N ARG A 56 6.22 19.32 -4.26
CA ARG A 56 5.71 20.61 -4.75
C ARG A 56 6.78 21.38 -5.52
N LYS A 57 8.01 21.39 -5.03
CA LYS A 57 9.14 22.08 -5.69
C LYS A 57 9.52 21.41 -7.02
N LEU A 58 9.29 20.11 -7.17
CA LEU A 58 9.44 19.39 -8.44
C LEU A 58 8.32 19.71 -9.44
N GLY A 59 7.23 20.34 -9.02
CA GLY A 59 6.13 20.77 -9.89
C GLY A 59 4.86 19.91 -9.77
N GLY A 60 4.68 19.18 -8.68
CA GLY A 60 3.40 18.53 -8.39
C GLY A 60 2.30 19.54 -8.11
N ASP A 61 1.17 19.42 -8.81
CA ASP A 61 0.01 20.30 -8.62
C ASP A 61 -0.71 19.97 -7.31
N TYR A 62 -0.85 18.68 -7.01
CA TYR A 62 -1.42 18.19 -5.76
C TYR A 62 -0.57 17.07 -5.18
N ILE A 63 -0.41 17.07 -3.86
CA ILE A 63 0.34 16.05 -3.12
C ILE A 63 -0.58 15.43 -2.08
N LEU A 64 -0.89 14.15 -2.26
CA LEU A 64 -1.85 13.41 -1.46
C LEU A 64 -1.17 12.30 -0.65
N ASP A 65 -1.82 11.87 0.42
CA ASP A 65 -1.33 10.78 1.26
C ASP A 65 -1.97 9.44 0.84
N THR A 66 -1.16 8.46 0.47
CA THR A 66 -1.64 7.10 0.18
C THR A 66 -2.27 6.42 1.41
N ASN A 67 -2.05 6.96 2.62
CA ASN A 67 -2.73 6.49 3.83
C ASN A 67 -4.26 6.62 3.72
N PHE A 68 -4.78 7.62 2.99
CA PHE A 68 -6.21 7.70 2.68
C PHE A 68 -6.67 6.48 1.86
N GLY A 69 -5.89 6.08 0.85
CA GLY A 69 -6.15 4.86 0.08
C GLY A 69 -6.03 3.59 0.93
N ALA A 70 -5.14 3.60 1.94
CA ALA A 70 -5.02 2.50 2.89
C ALA A 70 -6.28 2.37 3.76
N ASP A 71 -6.85 3.47 4.23
CA ASP A 71 -8.10 3.45 4.97
C ASP A 71 -9.26 2.87 4.13
N MET A 72 -9.35 3.22 2.84
CA MET A 72 -10.32 2.61 1.92
C MET A 72 -10.08 1.09 1.78
N THR A 73 -8.83 0.68 1.56
CA THR A 73 -8.47 -0.75 1.46
C THR A 73 -8.86 -1.51 2.73
N ILE A 74 -8.57 -0.94 3.91
CA ILE A 74 -8.91 -1.54 5.21
C ILE A 74 -10.42 -1.75 5.34
N MET A 75 -11.22 -0.76 4.98
CA MET A 75 -12.68 -0.84 5.08
C MET A 75 -13.25 -1.94 4.18
N GLU A 76 -12.80 -2.01 2.93
CA GLU A 76 -13.23 -3.04 1.98
C GLU A 76 -12.76 -4.44 2.42
N GLU A 77 -11.51 -4.59 2.79
CA GLU A 77 -10.91 -5.87 3.18
C GLU A 77 -11.52 -6.43 4.47
N ALA A 78 -11.80 -5.54 5.44
CA ALA A 78 -12.49 -5.92 6.69
C ALA A 78 -13.96 -6.30 6.44
N SER A 79 -14.66 -5.58 5.56
CA SER A 79 -16.04 -5.91 5.18
C SER A 79 -16.10 -7.27 4.50
N GLU A 80 -15.20 -7.52 3.53
CA GLU A 80 -15.09 -8.80 2.85
C GLU A 80 -14.80 -9.94 3.81
N LEU A 81 -13.87 -9.74 4.77
CA LEU A 81 -13.57 -10.75 5.79
C LEU A 81 -14.80 -11.10 6.64
N LEU A 82 -15.53 -10.09 7.10
CA LEU A 82 -16.75 -10.32 7.90
C LEU A 82 -17.79 -11.10 7.09
N GLU A 83 -17.98 -10.79 5.82
CA GLU A 83 -18.89 -11.53 4.94
C GLU A 83 -18.44 -12.98 4.77
N ARG A 84 -17.14 -13.23 4.56
CA ARG A 84 -16.58 -14.59 4.43
C ARG A 84 -16.72 -15.40 5.72
N VAL A 85 -16.52 -14.78 6.88
CA VAL A 85 -16.64 -15.45 8.20
C VAL A 85 -18.10 -15.76 8.56
N ILE A 86 -19.05 -14.96 8.07
CA ILE A 86 -20.48 -15.18 8.32
C ILE A 86 -21.04 -16.25 7.35
N ASN A 87 -20.58 -16.26 6.11
CA ASN A 87 -21.04 -17.17 5.07
C ASN A 87 -20.23 -18.47 5.10
N SER A 88 -20.90 -19.56 5.47
CA SER A 88 -20.27 -20.89 5.58
C SER A 88 -19.72 -21.44 4.26
N ASP A 89 -20.18 -20.94 3.12
CA ASP A 89 -19.74 -21.37 1.79
C ASP A 89 -18.59 -20.51 1.24
N ALA A 90 -18.16 -19.49 1.98
CA ALA A 90 -17.07 -18.64 1.56
C ALA A 90 -15.69 -19.31 1.71
N VAL A 91 -14.77 -18.90 0.86
CA VAL A 91 -13.40 -19.44 0.84
C VAL A 91 -12.55 -18.77 1.91
N LEU A 92 -12.05 -19.55 2.86
CA LEU A 92 -11.11 -19.13 3.90
C LEU A 92 -9.81 -19.98 3.81
N PRO A 93 -8.67 -19.49 4.30
CA PRO A 93 -8.45 -18.14 4.82
C PRO A 93 -8.59 -17.08 3.75
N GLN A 94 -8.95 -15.85 4.14
CA GLN A 94 -8.75 -14.69 3.29
C GLN A 94 -7.28 -14.26 3.41
N PHE A 95 -6.58 -14.09 2.28
CA PHE A 95 -5.25 -13.48 2.24
C PHE A 95 -5.35 -12.01 1.85
N THR A 96 -4.52 -11.16 2.44
CA THR A 96 -4.36 -9.79 1.95
C THR A 96 -3.85 -9.79 0.51
N SER A 97 -4.23 -8.80 -0.30
CA SER A 97 -3.84 -8.67 -1.71
C SER A 97 -3.05 -7.39 -2.02
N CYS A 98 -2.79 -6.55 -1.02
CA CYS A 98 -2.13 -5.27 -1.21
C CYS A 98 -0.64 -5.36 -1.62
N CYS A 99 0.01 -6.52 -1.45
CA CYS A 99 1.40 -6.75 -1.85
C CYS A 99 1.49 -7.40 -3.23
N PRO A 100 1.85 -6.67 -4.30
CA PRO A 100 1.87 -7.21 -5.67
C PRO A 100 2.90 -8.32 -5.89
N ALA A 101 3.99 -8.32 -5.10
CA ALA A 101 4.98 -9.39 -5.17
C ALA A 101 4.43 -10.69 -4.57
N TRP A 102 3.59 -10.60 -3.53
CA TRP A 102 2.86 -11.75 -3.00
C TRP A 102 1.83 -12.26 -4.02
N VAL A 103 1.00 -11.38 -4.57
CA VAL A 103 0.00 -11.76 -5.57
C VAL A 103 0.67 -12.50 -6.74
N LYS A 104 1.78 -11.95 -7.27
CA LYS A 104 2.53 -12.61 -8.34
C LYS A 104 3.15 -13.94 -7.92
N PHE A 105 3.60 -14.05 -6.68
CA PHE A 105 4.11 -15.29 -6.12
C PHE A 105 3.00 -16.35 -6.00
N ALA A 106 1.79 -15.96 -5.56
CA ALA A 106 0.63 -16.82 -5.49
C ALA A 106 0.23 -17.31 -6.90
N GLU A 107 0.09 -16.42 -7.87
CA GLU A 107 -0.20 -16.76 -9.27
C GLU A 107 0.76 -17.82 -9.84
N THR A 108 2.03 -17.74 -9.42
CA THR A 108 3.08 -18.58 -10.01
C THR A 108 3.23 -19.94 -9.30
N PHE A 109 3.15 -19.93 -7.97
CA PHE A 109 3.52 -21.11 -7.15
C PHE A 109 2.36 -21.70 -6.35
N TYR A 110 1.28 -20.96 -6.16
CA TYR A 110 0.11 -21.36 -5.35
C TYR A 110 -1.20 -20.89 -6.00
N PRO A 111 -1.43 -21.21 -7.30
CA PRO A 111 -2.63 -20.73 -8.01
C PRO A 111 -3.93 -21.18 -7.36
N GLU A 112 -3.91 -22.24 -6.56
CA GLU A 112 -5.04 -22.72 -5.77
C GLU A 112 -5.50 -21.72 -4.70
N PHE A 113 -4.64 -20.78 -4.27
CA PHE A 113 -5.00 -19.72 -3.33
C PHE A 113 -5.52 -18.43 -3.98
N LEU A 114 -5.62 -18.36 -5.30
CA LEU A 114 -6.18 -17.17 -5.94
C LEU A 114 -7.61 -16.83 -5.48
N PRO A 115 -8.51 -17.82 -5.27
CA PRO A 115 -9.84 -17.54 -4.71
C PRO A 115 -9.81 -17.04 -3.25
N ASN A 116 -8.71 -17.27 -2.56
CA ASN A 116 -8.52 -16.87 -1.18
C ASN A 116 -8.03 -15.41 -1.05
N LEU A 117 -7.51 -14.81 -2.12
CA LEU A 117 -7.06 -13.41 -2.09
C LEU A 117 -8.24 -12.48 -1.82
N SER A 118 -8.01 -11.45 -1.05
CA SER A 118 -8.97 -10.34 -0.94
C SER A 118 -9.18 -9.69 -2.30
N THR A 119 -10.42 -9.32 -2.59
CA THR A 119 -10.79 -8.58 -3.81
C THR A 119 -10.46 -7.10 -3.71
N ALA A 120 -10.15 -6.58 -2.51
CA ALA A 120 -9.72 -5.22 -2.31
C ALA A 120 -8.40 -4.95 -3.04
N LYS A 121 -8.33 -3.86 -3.80
CA LYS A 121 -7.10 -3.40 -4.43
C LYS A 121 -6.14 -2.81 -3.39
N SER A 122 -4.87 -2.69 -3.74
CA SER A 122 -3.88 -2.06 -2.85
C SER A 122 -4.15 -0.56 -2.64
N PRO A 123 -3.61 0.07 -1.57
CA PRO A 123 -3.86 1.49 -1.29
C PRO A 123 -3.62 2.43 -2.47
N ILE A 124 -2.54 2.25 -3.24
CA ILE A 124 -2.31 3.09 -4.42
C ILE A 124 -3.34 2.84 -5.52
N ALA A 125 -3.77 1.59 -5.67
CA ALA A 125 -4.76 1.19 -6.66
C ALA A 125 -6.21 1.47 -6.23
N MET A 126 -6.45 1.77 -4.96
CA MET A 126 -7.70 2.32 -4.44
C MET A 126 -7.75 3.85 -4.60
N GLN A 127 -6.65 4.51 -4.27
CA GLN A 127 -6.61 5.97 -4.30
C GLN A 127 -6.53 6.56 -5.70
N ALA A 128 -5.78 5.95 -6.62
CA ALA A 128 -5.59 6.52 -7.95
C ALA A 128 -6.91 6.66 -8.77
N PRO A 129 -7.81 5.67 -8.83
CA PRO A 129 -9.09 5.87 -9.47
C PRO A 129 -9.95 6.93 -8.77
N THR A 130 -9.88 7.05 -7.43
CA THR A 130 -10.59 8.12 -6.72
C THR A 130 -10.01 9.52 -6.99
N GLN A 131 -8.72 9.63 -7.34
CA GLN A 131 -8.14 10.89 -7.84
C GLN A 131 -8.77 11.30 -9.16
N LYS A 132 -8.97 10.35 -10.07
CA LYS A 132 -9.51 10.59 -11.40
C LYS A 132 -11.04 10.62 -11.47
N THR A 133 -11.74 10.32 -10.37
CA THR A 133 -13.20 10.37 -10.24
C THR A 133 -13.61 11.38 -9.20
N TYR A 134 -13.72 10.98 -7.95
CA TYR A 134 -14.21 11.81 -6.84
C TYR A 134 -13.42 13.11 -6.66
N PHE A 135 -12.07 13.04 -6.63
CA PHE A 135 -11.23 14.23 -6.48
C PHE A 135 -11.39 15.16 -7.69
N ALA A 136 -11.34 14.62 -8.91
CA ALA A 136 -11.53 15.39 -10.13
C ALA A 136 -12.87 16.15 -10.13
N GLU A 137 -13.97 15.46 -9.79
CA GLU A 137 -15.29 16.08 -9.69
C GLU A 137 -15.37 17.16 -8.61
N LYS A 138 -14.84 16.90 -7.41
CA LYS A 138 -14.85 17.86 -6.29
C LYS A 138 -14.02 19.10 -6.57
N MET A 139 -12.90 18.95 -7.28
CA MET A 139 -12.00 20.06 -7.61
C MET A 139 -12.35 20.72 -8.95
N GLY A 140 -13.33 20.21 -9.69
CA GLY A 140 -13.71 20.73 -11.00
C GLY A 140 -12.66 20.52 -12.08
N LEU A 141 -11.88 19.41 -12.00
CA LEU A 141 -10.80 19.07 -12.92
C LEU A 141 -11.29 18.11 -14.00
N ASP A 142 -10.68 18.19 -15.19
CA ASP A 142 -10.87 17.18 -16.23
C ASP A 142 -10.00 15.95 -15.91
N ALA A 143 -10.64 14.81 -15.66
CA ALA A 143 -9.97 13.56 -15.36
C ALA A 143 -8.94 13.12 -16.42
N LYS A 144 -9.13 13.51 -17.70
CA LYS A 144 -8.20 13.21 -18.80
C LYS A 144 -6.90 14.00 -18.74
N GLN A 145 -6.90 15.11 -17.99
CA GLN A 145 -5.70 15.91 -17.76
C GLN A 145 -4.90 15.40 -16.56
N ILE A 146 -5.50 14.59 -15.68
CA ILE A 146 -4.84 14.10 -14.47
C ILE A 146 -3.82 13.01 -14.82
N VAL A 147 -2.60 13.21 -14.34
CA VAL A 147 -1.50 12.24 -14.33
C VAL A 147 -1.27 11.84 -12.88
N ALA A 148 -1.70 10.63 -12.54
CA ALA A 148 -1.57 10.06 -11.21
C ALA A 148 -0.19 9.39 -11.04
N VAL A 149 0.62 9.88 -10.12
CA VAL A 149 1.98 9.39 -9.86
C VAL A 149 2.07 8.83 -8.44
N ALA A 150 2.39 7.54 -8.32
CA ALA A 150 2.62 6.90 -7.04
C ALA A 150 4.11 6.95 -6.65
N VAL A 151 4.41 7.46 -5.46
CA VAL A 151 5.76 7.39 -4.85
C VAL A 151 5.74 6.28 -3.80
N THR A 152 6.54 5.24 -4.02
CA THR A 152 6.43 4.00 -3.23
C THR A 152 7.78 3.43 -2.80
N PRO A 153 7.83 2.64 -1.70
CA PRO A 153 9.03 1.89 -1.33
C PRO A 153 9.24 0.62 -2.18
N CYS A 154 8.39 0.36 -3.18
CA CYS A 154 8.23 -0.95 -3.78
C CYS A 154 8.42 -0.93 -5.30
N THR A 155 9.36 -1.72 -5.82
CA THR A 155 9.56 -1.87 -7.26
C THR A 155 8.46 -2.70 -7.95
N ALA A 156 7.82 -3.63 -7.23
CA ALA A 156 6.74 -4.45 -7.77
C ALA A 156 5.45 -3.64 -8.05
N LYS A 157 5.29 -2.46 -7.46
CA LYS A 157 4.20 -1.54 -7.78
C LYS A 157 4.24 -1.05 -9.24
N LYS A 158 5.42 -0.94 -9.84
CA LYS A 158 5.56 -0.64 -11.28
C LYS A 158 4.92 -1.71 -12.18
N PHE A 159 4.93 -2.96 -11.73
CA PHE A 159 4.22 -4.06 -12.39
C PHE A 159 2.72 -4.01 -12.10
N GLU A 160 2.33 -3.79 -10.83
CA GLU A 160 0.93 -3.75 -10.42
C GLU A 160 0.12 -2.73 -11.23
N ILE A 161 0.62 -1.48 -11.36
CA ILE A 161 -0.09 -0.41 -12.08
C ILE A 161 -0.29 -0.68 -13.59
N ARG A 162 0.37 -1.72 -14.13
CA ARG A 162 0.26 -2.13 -15.55
C ARG A 162 -0.67 -3.34 -15.76
N ARG A 163 -1.23 -3.90 -14.69
CA ARG A 163 -2.19 -5.00 -14.80
C ARG A 163 -3.49 -4.51 -15.44
N ASP A 164 -4.14 -5.40 -16.18
CA ASP A 164 -5.34 -5.06 -16.96
C ASP A 164 -6.52 -4.64 -16.08
N GLU A 165 -6.62 -5.21 -14.87
CA GLU A 165 -7.66 -4.88 -13.89
C GLU A 165 -7.48 -3.53 -13.20
N MET A 166 -6.38 -2.81 -13.42
CA MET A 166 -6.12 -1.46 -12.86
C MET A 166 -6.63 -0.37 -13.80
N ASN A 167 -7.94 -0.39 -14.06
CA ASN A 167 -8.63 0.42 -15.07
C ASN A 167 -9.98 0.99 -14.58
N SER A 168 -10.22 1.08 -13.28
CA SER A 168 -11.52 1.53 -12.71
C SER A 168 -11.91 2.93 -13.19
N SER A 169 -10.93 3.83 -13.38
CA SER A 169 -11.17 5.17 -13.95
C SER A 169 -11.63 5.11 -15.40
N ALA A 170 -11.05 4.19 -16.19
CA ALA A 170 -11.44 3.97 -17.59
C ALA A 170 -12.88 3.49 -17.70
N GLU A 171 -13.29 2.57 -16.82
CA GLU A 171 -14.66 2.07 -16.77
C GLU A 171 -15.64 3.16 -16.34
N TYR A 172 -15.28 3.96 -15.33
CA TYR A 172 -16.15 5.04 -14.82
C TYR A 172 -16.42 6.13 -15.89
N TRP A 173 -15.41 6.52 -16.66
CA TRP A 173 -15.49 7.58 -17.66
C TRP A 173 -15.75 7.09 -19.09
N ASP A 174 -15.93 5.80 -19.32
CA ASP A 174 -15.99 5.18 -20.64
C ASP A 174 -14.84 5.65 -21.54
N THR A 175 -13.62 5.58 -20.99
CA THR A 175 -12.38 6.06 -21.64
C THR A 175 -11.31 4.97 -21.58
N PRO A 176 -11.30 4.00 -22.50
CA PRO A 176 -10.48 2.77 -22.40
C PRO A 176 -8.97 3.00 -22.30
N GLU A 177 -8.47 4.13 -22.78
CA GLU A 177 -7.04 4.48 -22.69
C GLU A 177 -6.61 5.05 -21.34
N MET A 178 -7.57 5.40 -20.47
CA MET A 178 -7.27 5.96 -19.14
C MET A 178 -6.70 4.88 -18.22
N ARG A 179 -5.61 5.17 -17.56
CA ARG A 179 -5.02 4.35 -16.49
C ARG A 179 -5.43 4.90 -15.14
N ASP A 180 -5.58 4.03 -14.13
CA ASP A 180 -5.80 4.48 -12.76
C ASP A 180 -4.54 5.21 -12.26
N THR A 181 -3.39 4.54 -12.28
CA THR A 181 -2.07 5.11 -11.96
C THR A 181 -1.25 5.18 -13.24
N ASP A 182 -0.75 6.36 -13.60
CA ASP A 182 0.03 6.55 -14.82
C ASP A 182 1.49 6.14 -14.62
N TYR A 183 2.10 6.56 -13.50
CA TYR A 183 3.51 6.30 -13.22
C TYR A 183 3.74 5.90 -11.75
N CYS A 184 4.80 5.15 -11.54
CA CYS A 184 5.26 4.74 -10.21
C CYS A 184 6.76 4.98 -10.07
N ILE A 185 7.15 5.84 -9.14
CA ILE A 185 8.56 6.09 -8.80
C ILE A 185 8.86 5.57 -7.39
N THR A 186 10.08 5.10 -7.19
CA THR A 186 10.52 4.60 -5.90
C THR A 186 11.11 5.71 -5.03
N THR A 187 11.25 5.45 -3.72
CA THR A 187 11.94 6.36 -2.79
C THR A 187 13.34 6.74 -3.29
N ARG A 188 14.11 5.76 -3.80
CA ARG A 188 15.43 6.01 -4.37
C ARG A 188 15.39 6.85 -5.67
N GLU A 189 14.40 6.61 -6.53
CA GLU A 189 14.24 7.39 -7.75
C GLU A 189 13.90 8.85 -7.41
N LEU A 190 13.01 9.07 -6.43
CA LEU A 190 12.69 10.41 -5.94
C LEU A 190 13.96 11.11 -5.42
N ALA A 191 14.75 10.45 -4.58
CA ALA A 191 15.98 11.03 -4.06
C ALA A 191 17.01 11.35 -5.16
N LYS A 192 17.16 10.49 -6.16
CA LYS A 192 18.00 10.75 -7.33
C LYS A 192 17.51 11.96 -8.13
N TRP A 193 16.20 12.07 -8.29
CA TRP A 193 15.60 13.20 -9.01
C TRP A 193 15.82 14.50 -8.26
N LEU A 194 15.60 14.55 -6.95
CA LEU A 194 15.86 15.73 -6.12
C LEU A 194 17.31 16.20 -6.23
N ARG A 195 18.26 15.26 -6.19
CA ARG A 195 19.69 15.59 -6.37
C ARG A 195 19.99 16.13 -7.78
N ALA A 196 19.37 15.57 -8.82
CA ALA A 196 19.56 16.01 -10.20
C ALA A 196 19.00 17.43 -10.46
N GLU A 197 17.96 17.84 -9.73
CA GLU A 197 17.40 19.20 -9.77
C GLU A 197 18.09 20.15 -8.76
N GLU A 198 19.19 19.71 -8.14
CA GLU A 198 19.95 20.49 -7.16
C GLU A 198 19.08 21.01 -5.99
N ILE A 199 18.02 20.26 -5.64
CA ILE A 199 17.16 20.57 -4.51
C ILE A 199 17.88 20.17 -3.23
N ASN A 200 18.31 21.15 -2.44
CA ASN A 200 18.86 20.91 -1.13
C ASN A 200 17.74 20.51 -0.16
N PHE A 201 17.76 19.26 0.29
CA PHE A 201 16.71 18.69 1.14
C PHE A 201 16.68 19.34 2.54
N ASP A 202 17.84 19.76 3.06
CA ASP A 202 17.94 20.38 4.37
C ASP A 202 17.28 21.77 4.43
N ASP A 203 17.32 22.50 3.31
CA ASP A 203 16.77 23.86 3.18
C ASP A 203 15.25 23.87 2.94
N LEU A 204 14.62 22.72 2.77
CA LEU A 204 13.18 22.67 2.57
C LEU A 204 12.43 22.99 3.86
N GLU A 205 11.51 23.92 3.79
CA GLU A 205 10.50 24.13 4.83
C GLU A 205 9.40 23.08 4.71
N ASP A 206 8.88 22.63 5.84
CA ASP A 206 7.80 21.63 5.86
C ASP A 206 6.54 22.14 5.16
N SER A 207 5.91 21.28 4.38
CA SER A 207 4.62 21.51 3.74
C SER A 207 3.64 20.39 4.12
N ALA A 208 2.35 20.67 4.09
CA ALA A 208 1.31 19.69 4.35
C ALA A 208 0.77 19.09 3.04
N PHE A 209 0.21 17.90 3.12
CA PHE A 209 -0.61 17.34 2.05
C PHE A 209 -1.80 18.24 1.71
N ASP A 210 -2.33 18.13 0.50
CA ASP A 210 -3.56 18.78 0.13
C ASP A 210 -4.73 18.17 0.92
N PRO A 211 -5.66 18.99 1.49
CA PRO A 211 -6.61 18.50 2.50
C PRO A 211 -7.53 17.38 2.00
N LEU A 212 -8.03 17.50 0.75
CA LEU A 212 -8.88 16.49 0.16
C LEU A 212 -8.04 15.25 -0.20
N MET A 213 -8.30 14.14 0.44
CA MET A 213 -7.56 12.86 0.30
C MET A 213 -6.09 12.92 0.79
N GLY A 214 -5.74 13.93 1.59
CA GLY A 214 -4.43 14.06 2.25
C GLY A 214 -4.49 13.76 3.75
N GLU A 215 -5.67 13.55 4.31
CA GLU A 215 -5.88 13.15 5.69
C GLU A 215 -6.27 11.67 5.77
N ALA A 216 -5.74 10.97 6.76
CA ALA A 216 -5.99 9.55 6.97
C ALA A 216 -6.05 9.20 8.46
N SER A 217 -6.58 8.02 8.77
CA SER A 217 -6.61 7.48 10.11
C SER A 217 -5.25 6.91 10.54
N GLY A 218 -5.10 6.61 11.85
CA GLY A 218 -3.94 5.89 12.37
C GLY A 218 -3.77 4.49 11.76
N GLY A 219 -4.84 3.89 11.24
CA GLY A 219 -4.81 2.59 10.55
C GLY A 219 -3.97 2.63 9.27
N GLY A 220 -4.13 3.69 8.47
CA GLY A 220 -3.33 3.90 7.25
C GLY A 220 -1.83 4.03 7.53
N ILE A 221 -1.47 4.68 8.63
CA ILE A 221 -0.06 4.92 9.00
C ILE A 221 0.69 3.60 9.28
N ILE A 222 0.09 2.65 10.00
CA ILE A 222 0.73 1.38 10.38
C ILE A 222 0.83 0.38 9.21
N PHE A 223 0.19 0.65 8.10
CA PHE A 223 0.10 -0.23 6.94
C PHE A 223 1.48 -0.61 6.33
N GLY A 224 2.48 0.23 6.49
CA GLY A 224 3.84 -0.01 5.99
C GLY A 224 4.64 -1.09 6.73
N ASN A 225 4.20 -1.53 7.89
CA ASN A 225 4.88 -2.51 8.74
C ASN A 225 4.18 -3.87 8.70
N THR A 226 4.95 -4.95 8.88
CA THR A 226 4.38 -6.30 9.00
C THR A 226 3.44 -6.40 10.20
N GLY A 227 2.24 -6.87 9.96
CA GLY A 227 1.15 -6.97 10.94
C GLY A 227 0.29 -5.71 11.00
N GLY A 228 0.68 -4.63 10.31
CA GLY A 228 -0.07 -3.37 10.34
C GLY A 228 -1.37 -3.43 9.55
N VAL A 229 -1.38 -4.10 8.40
CA VAL A 229 -2.61 -4.34 7.61
C VAL A 229 -3.59 -5.18 8.43
N MET A 230 -3.08 -6.29 9.00
CA MET A 230 -3.85 -7.18 9.88
C MET A 230 -4.47 -6.41 11.04
N GLU A 231 -3.65 -5.63 11.76
CA GLU A 231 -4.13 -4.86 12.90
C GLU A 231 -5.22 -3.87 12.50
N ALA A 232 -5.01 -3.12 11.42
CA ALA A 232 -5.97 -2.14 10.94
C ALA A 232 -7.28 -2.81 10.49
N ALA A 233 -7.20 -3.91 9.72
CA ALA A 233 -8.38 -4.65 9.27
C ALA A 233 -9.16 -5.26 10.43
N MET A 234 -8.48 -5.85 11.43
CA MET A 234 -9.15 -6.41 12.60
C MET A 234 -9.82 -5.35 13.47
N ARG A 235 -9.21 -4.16 13.62
CA ARG A 235 -9.82 -3.04 14.34
C ARG A 235 -11.06 -2.52 13.61
N ALA A 236 -11.01 -2.42 12.28
CA ALA A 236 -12.16 -2.04 11.47
C ALA A 236 -13.27 -3.10 11.55
N ALA A 237 -12.93 -4.38 11.42
CA ALA A 237 -13.89 -5.48 11.55
C ALA A 237 -14.55 -5.51 12.93
N TYR A 238 -13.77 -5.27 14.01
CA TYR A 238 -14.31 -5.16 15.37
C TYR A 238 -15.34 -4.03 15.47
N LYS A 239 -14.98 -2.83 14.98
CA LYS A 239 -15.90 -1.67 14.99
C LYS A 239 -17.16 -1.93 14.19
N MET A 240 -17.05 -2.54 13.01
CA MET A 240 -18.20 -2.86 12.16
C MET A 240 -19.13 -3.88 12.82
N ALA A 241 -18.56 -4.90 13.45
CA ALA A 241 -19.34 -5.99 14.05
C ALA A 241 -19.98 -5.62 15.40
N THR A 242 -19.31 -4.80 16.21
CA THR A 242 -19.75 -4.49 17.58
C THR A 242 -20.32 -3.08 17.75
N GLY A 243 -19.99 -2.15 16.86
CA GLY A 243 -20.27 -0.72 17.01
C GLY A 243 -19.32 0.01 17.98
N GLU A 244 -18.43 -0.71 18.65
CA GLU A 244 -17.49 -0.18 19.65
C GLU A 244 -16.08 -0.03 19.10
N ASP A 245 -15.27 0.83 19.73
CA ASP A 245 -13.87 0.97 19.36
C ASP A 245 -13.07 -0.24 19.82
N ALA A 246 -12.17 -0.72 18.97
CA ALA A 246 -11.35 -1.88 19.27
C ALA A 246 -10.39 -1.62 20.45
N PRO A 247 -10.30 -2.53 21.43
CA PRO A 247 -9.36 -2.38 22.53
C PRO A 247 -7.91 -2.41 22.03
N GLN A 248 -6.99 -1.76 22.75
CA GLN A 248 -5.57 -1.75 22.35
C GLN A 248 -4.96 -3.16 22.32
N THR A 249 -5.46 -4.07 23.16
CA THR A 249 -5.01 -5.45 23.27
C THR A 249 -5.75 -6.43 22.36
N LEU A 250 -6.45 -5.92 21.32
CA LEU A 250 -7.29 -6.75 20.45
C LEU A 250 -6.50 -7.91 19.80
N ILE A 251 -5.24 -7.67 19.41
CA ILE A 251 -4.42 -8.65 18.71
C ILE A 251 -3.16 -8.98 19.54
N PRO A 252 -3.19 -10.04 20.30
CA PRO A 252 -2.02 -10.50 21.06
C PRO A 252 -1.13 -11.38 20.18
N PHE A 253 -0.42 -10.78 19.20
CA PHE A 253 0.46 -11.54 18.34
C PHE A 253 1.54 -12.34 19.08
N GLU A 254 1.62 -13.62 18.78
CA GLU A 254 2.66 -14.52 19.24
C GLU A 254 3.55 -14.98 18.05
N ALA A 255 4.87 -15.06 18.32
CA ALA A 255 5.80 -15.58 17.33
C ALA A 255 5.61 -17.08 17.11
N ILE A 256 5.55 -17.52 15.86
CA ILE A 256 5.49 -18.95 15.53
C ILE A 256 6.87 -19.56 15.80
N ARG A 257 6.90 -20.58 16.65
CA ARG A 257 8.16 -21.23 17.05
C ARG A 257 8.93 -21.79 15.85
N GLY A 258 10.19 -21.37 15.71
CA GLY A 258 11.08 -21.83 14.65
C GLY A 258 10.81 -21.15 13.29
N MET A 259 10.02 -20.08 13.25
CA MET A 259 9.65 -19.36 12.05
C MET A 259 9.83 -17.85 12.23
N ASP A 260 11.04 -17.36 11.98
CA ASP A 260 11.31 -15.94 11.99
C ASP A 260 10.47 -15.24 10.90
N GLY A 261 9.71 -14.19 11.27
CA GLY A 261 8.92 -13.43 10.33
C GLY A 261 7.50 -13.98 10.09
N ALA A 262 7.01 -14.85 10.97
CA ALA A 262 5.60 -15.23 11.04
C ALA A 262 5.09 -15.10 12.48
N ARG A 263 3.89 -14.56 12.63
CA ARG A 263 3.19 -14.36 13.90
C ARG A 263 1.74 -14.79 13.73
N GLU A 264 1.13 -15.29 14.78
CA GLU A 264 -0.27 -15.67 14.80
C GLU A 264 -0.97 -15.12 16.06
N ALA A 265 -2.28 -15.01 15.99
CA ALA A 265 -3.11 -14.58 17.12
C ALA A 265 -4.52 -15.14 17.00
N ASP A 266 -5.18 -15.30 18.15
CA ASP A 266 -6.63 -15.45 18.23
C ASP A 266 -7.25 -14.10 18.55
N VAL A 267 -8.15 -13.64 17.69
CA VAL A 267 -8.82 -12.34 17.80
C VAL A 267 -10.30 -12.54 18.06
N VAL A 268 -10.80 -12.03 19.18
CA VAL A 268 -12.21 -12.15 19.55
C VAL A 268 -12.98 -10.93 19.03
N ILE A 269 -13.98 -11.18 18.18
CA ILE A 269 -14.89 -10.16 17.64
C ILE A 269 -16.33 -10.62 17.90
N GLY A 270 -17.00 -9.95 18.85
CA GLY A 270 -18.34 -10.37 19.29
C GLY A 270 -18.31 -11.76 19.92
N ASP A 271 -19.06 -12.68 19.33
CA ASP A 271 -19.15 -14.09 19.74
C ASP A 271 -18.21 -15.03 18.97
N LYS A 272 -17.42 -14.49 18.05
CA LYS A 272 -16.49 -15.25 17.19
C LYS A 272 -15.05 -15.06 17.62
N THR A 273 -14.28 -16.15 17.52
CA THR A 273 -12.81 -16.09 17.60
C THR A 273 -12.24 -16.37 16.22
N LEU A 274 -11.47 -15.44 15.70
CA LEU A 274 -10.77 -15.55 14.41
C LEU A 274 -9.31 -15.91 14.65
N HIS A 275 -8.84 -16.96 13.97
CA HIS A 275 -7.44 -17.33 13.97
C HIS A 275 -6.72 -16.63 12.83
N VAL A 276 -5.76 -15.77 13.13
CA VAL A 276 -5.12 -14.87 12.16
C VAL A 276 -3.61 -15.01 12.17
N ALA A 277 -2.97 -14.71 11.03
CA ALA A 277 -1.51 -14.73 10.94
C ALA A 277 -0.97 -13.58 10.09
N ALA A 278 0.22 -13.09 10.42
CA ALA A 278 1.00 -12.14 9.62
C ALA A 278 2.36 -12.75 9.27
N VAL A 279 2.65 -12.81 7.98
CA VAL A 279 3.86 -13.45 7.44
C VAL A 279 4.61 -12.50 6.52
N HIS A 280 5.92 -12.38 6.71
CA HIS A 280 6.77 -11.62 5.80
C HIS A 280 7.95 -12.43 5.25
N GLY A 281 8.30 -12.12 3.98
CA GLY A 281 9.35 -12.84 3.25
C GLY A 281 8.81 -14.10 2.56
N THR A 282 9.03 -14.23 1.26
CA THR A 282 8.51 -15.35 0.45
C THR A 282 9.02 -16.73 0.89
N GLY A 283 10.24 -16.79 1.43
CA GLY A 283 10.79 -18.02 2.00
C GLY A 283 10.07 -18.48 3.28
N ASN A 284 9.70 -17.50 4.15
CA ASN A 284 8.92 -17.78 5.36
C ASN A 284 7.49 -18.17 5.00
N LEU A 285 6.89 -17.47 4.02
CA LEU A 285 5.57 -17.79 3.51
C LEU A 285 5.48 -19.24 2.99
N ARG A 286 6.49 -19.70 2.25
CA ARG A 286 6.53 -21.11 1.78
C ARG A 286 6.48 -22.08 2.95
N LYS A 287 7.33 -21.88 3.95
CA LYS A 287 7.36 -22.71 5.17
C LYS A 287 6.03 -22.63 5.95
N PHE A 288 5.44 -21.45 6.01
CA PHE A 288 4.16 -21.23 6.67
C PHE A 288 3.02 -22.02 5.97
N ILE A 289 2.94 -21.95 4.65
CA ILE A 289 1.96 -22.71 3.87
C ILE A 289 2.19 -24.24 4.03
N GLU A 290 3.43 -24.70 4.00
CA GLU A 290 3.78 -26.10 4.24
C GLU A 290 3.34 -26.57 5.64
N ARG A 291 3.60 -25.77 6.68
CA ARG A 291 3.13 -26.04 8.05
C ARG A 291 1.60 -26.07 8.12
N MET A 292 0.94 -25.05 7.59
CA MET A 292 -0.53 -24.95 7.57
C MET A 292 -1.16 -26.22 6.98
N ARG A 293 -0.60 -26.73 5.89
CA ARG A 293 -1.07 -27.96 5.23
C ARG A 293 -0.74 -29.23 6.02
N ALA A 294 0.50 -29.35 6.50
CA ALA A 294 0.96 -30.56 7.19
C ALA A 294 0.26 -30.78 8.52
N GLU A 295 -0.02 -29.69 9.24
CA GLU A 295 -0.66 -29.70 10.56
C GLU A 295 -2.19 -29.48 10.47
N ASN A 296 -2.73 -29.28 9.26
CA ASN A 296 -4.14 -28.97 9.00
C ASN A 296 -4.66 -27.80 9.85
N ILE A 297 -3.86 -26.72 9.92
CA ILE A 297 -4.21 -25.52 10.70
C ILE A 297 -5.19 -24.68 9.87
N HIS A 298 -6.28 -24.28 10.49
CA HIS A 298 -7.24 -23.37 9.90
C HIS A 298 -6.92 -21.93 10.34
N TYR A 299 -6.86 -21.02 9.38
CA TYR A 299 -6.81 -19.58 9.61
C TYR A 299 -8.01 -18.91 8.94
N ASP A 300 -8.48 -17.81 9.51
CA ASP A 300 -9.54 -16.99 8.93
C ASP A 300 -8.96 -15.86 8.06
N PHE A 301 -7.87 -15.22 8.52
CA PHE A 301 -7.24 -14.12 7.80
C PHE A 301 -5.71 -14.20 7.90
N ILE A 302 -5.03 -13.99 6.76
CA ILE A 302 -3.57 -14.06 6.67
C ILE A 302 -3.03 -12.81 5.96
N GLU A 303 -2.28 -11.99 6.67
CA GLU A 303 -1.49 -10.94 6.06
C GLU A 303 -0.20 -11.50 5.46
N VAL A 304 0.08 -11.15 4.20
CA VAL A 304 1.33 -11.53 3.53
C VAL A 304 2.06 -10.32 2.98
N MET A 305 3.31 -10.14 3.42
CA MET A 305 4.26 -9.17 2.87
C MET A 305 5.45 -9.91 2.26
N ALA A 306 5.74 -9.67 0.98
CA ALA A 306 6.90 -10.31 0.34
C ALA A 306 8.24 -9.80 0.86
N CYS A 307 8.30 -8.55 1.31
CA CYS A 307 9.51 -7.93 1.84
C CYS A 307 9.68 -8.21 3.34
N ARG A 308 10.93 -8.38 3.77
CA ARG A 308 11.24 -8.56 5.19
C ARG A 308 10.90 -7.29 5.97
N GLY A 309 10.12 -7.43 7.05
CA GLY A 309 9.68 -6.30 7.86
C GLY A 309 8.49 -5.52 7.28
N GLY A 310 7.99 -5.88 6.09
CA GLY A 310 6.93 -5.17 5.39
C GLY A 310 7.44 -4.18 4.35
N CYS A 311 6.61 -3.18 3.98
CA CYS A 311 6.94 -2.21 2.93
C CYS A 311 8.13 -1.31 3.28
N ILE A 312 8.43 -1.12 4.56
CA ILE A 312 9.62 -0.39 5.02
C ILE A 312 10.93 -1.04 4.54
N GLY A 313 10.94 -2.37 4.35
CA GLY A 313 12.05 -3.11 3.75
C GLY A 313 11.92 -3.30 2.23
N GLY A 314 11.12 -2.47 1.57
CA GLY A 314 10.78 -2.59 0.15
C GLY A 314 11.98 -2.40 -0.78
N GLY A 315 11.93 -3.06 -1.95
CA GLY A 315 13.01 -3.01 -2.94
C GLY A 315 13.30 -1.63 -3.53
N GLY A 316 12.42 -0.64 -3.32
CA GLY A 316 12.57 0.76 -3.73
C GLY A 316 13.09 1.71 -2.64
N GLN A 317 13.28 1.21 -1.40
CA GLN A 317 13.84 1.98 -0.29
C GLN A 317 15.35 2.18 -0.45
N PRO A 318 15.96 3.14 0.29
CA PRO A 318 17.42 3.30 0.37
C PRO A 318 18.13 1.98 0.68
N ARG A 319 19.32 1.83 0.15
CA ARG A 319 20.19 0.69 0.45
C ARG A 319 21.24 1.19 1.44
N VAL A 320 21.11 0.76 2.67
CA VAL A 320 22.10 1.01 3.74
C VAL A 320 23.21 -0.01 3.64
#